data_1c5d26dbd903004441cd372130b934e8
#
_entry.id   1c5d26dbd903004441cd372130b934e8
#
_cell.length_a   1.000
_cell.length_b   1.000
_cell.length_c   1.000
_cell.angle_alpha   90.00
_cell.angle_beta   90.00
_cell.angle_gamma   90.00
#
_symmetry.space_group_name_H-M   'P 1'
#
loop_
_entity.id
_entity.type
_entity.pdbx_description
1 polymer ?
#
loop_
_entity_poly.entity_id
_entity_poly.type
_entity_poly.pdbx_seq_one_letter_code
_entity_poly.pdbx_strand_id
1 'polypeptide(L)'
;MDRLGKPVDRTEWGMTPQTVNAYYSPPMNEIVFPAAILRPPFFDPNVDDAVNYGGIGGVIDHEISHGFDDSGRRYDGEGNLRDWWTFDDNARFRERAGRLSAQYSAFKPIDDRSTAISRLARTSVTSQVSPWRTVPTSSRSTVNQRR
;
A
#
# COMPACT_ATOMS: atom_id res chain seq x y z
N MET A 1 14.72 12.08 -23.45
CA MET A 1 15.97 12.18 -22.66
C MET A 1 16.08 13.46 -21.83
N ASP A 2 15.11 14.34 -21.83
CA ASP A 2 15.21 15.67 -21.20
C ASP A 2 15.13 15.70 -19.68
N ARG A 3 14.94 14.57 -19.02
CA ARG A 3 14.80 14.42 -17.56
C ARG A 3 16.07 13.99 -16.83
N LEU A 4 17.05 13.46 -17.55
CA LEU A 4 18.31 12.99 -16.94
C LEU A 4 19.07 14.15 -16.30
N GLY A 5 19.43 13.99 -15.02
CA GLY A 5 20.18 14.99 -14.28
C GLY A 5 19.33 16.15 -13.75
N LYS A 6 18.00 16.12 -13.89
CA LYS A 6 17.09 17.10 -13.30
C LYS A 6 16.43 16.55 -12.05
N PRO A 7 16.04 17.41 -11.08
CA PRO A 7 15.21 17.00 -9.96
C PRO A 7 13.91 16.33 -10.43
N VAL A 8 13.40 15.41 -9.63
CA VAL A 8 12.10 14.77 -9.88
C VAL A 8 10.99 15.83 -9.82
N ASP A 9 10.17 15.90 -10.86
CA ASP A 9 8.98 16.74 -10.87
C ASP A 9 7.85 16.06 -10.10
N ARG A 10 7.59 16.53 -8.88
CA ARG A 10 6.53 16.00 -8.00
C ARG A 10 5.12 16.45 -8.39
N THR A 11 4.98 17.33 -9.37
CA THR A 11 3.68 17.79 -9.86
C THR A 11 3.14 16.91 -10.99
N GLU A 12 3.94 15.97 -11.47
CA GLU A 12 3.57 15.08 -12.55
C GLU A 12 2.73 13.89 -12.02
N TRP A 13 1.55 13.73 -12.55
CA TRP A 13 0.63 12.65 -12.19
C TRP A 13 0.71 11.51 -13.19
N GLY A 14 0.76 10.27 -12.67
CA GLY A 14 0.74 9.05 -13.48
C GLY A 14 -0.66 8.68 -14.00
N MET A 15 -1.71 9.27 -13.45
CA MET A 15 -3.12 9.02 -13.82
C MET A 15 -3.88 10.33 -14.02
N THR A 16 -4.91 10.29 -14.86
CA THR A 16 -5.80 11.43 -15.05
C THR A 16 -6.83 11.53 -13.91
N PRO A 17 -7.41 12.72 -13.64
CA PRO A 17 -8.41 12.89 -12.58
C PRO A 17 -9.67 12.02 -12.73
N GLN A 18 -9.97 11.55 -13.95
CA GLN A 18 -11.12 10.70 -14.26
C GLN A 18 -10.88 9.22 -14.00
N THR A 19 -9.65 8.83 -13.69
CA THR A 19 -9.30 7.43 -13.44
C THR A 19 -9.85 6.98 -12.08
N VAL A 20 -10.68 5.93 -12.09
CA VAL A 20 -11.18 5.30 -10.85
C VAL A 20 -10.15 4.30 -10.36
N ASN A 21 -9.07 4.82 -9.78
CA ASN A 21 -7.97 4.05 -9.21
C ASN A 21 -7.14 4.95 -8.29
N ALA A 22 -6.14 4.36 -7.63
CA ALA A 22 -5.09 5.04 -6.88
C ALA A 22 -3.74 4.44 -7.27
N TYR A 23 -2.64 5.02 -6.81
CA TYR A 23 -1.32 4.42 -6.97
C TYR A 23 -0.33 4.92 -5.92
N TYR A 24 0.68 4.10 -5.65
CA TYR A 24 1.89 4.46 -4.94
C TYR A 24 3.04 4.71 -5.92
N SER A 25 3.80 5.76 -5.68
CA SER A 25 5.01 6.11 -6.45
C SER A 25 6.25 5.90 -5.59
N PRO A 26 7.00 4.78 -5.72
CA PRO A 26 8.19 4.54 -4.92
C PRO A 26 9.27 5.63 -5.05
N PRO A 27 9.59 6.16 -6.26
CA PRO A 27 10.59 7.21 -6.39
C PRO A 27 10.19 8.55 -5.73
N MET A 28 8.90 8.78 -5.54
CA MET A 28 8.38 9.99 -4.90
C MET A 28 7.98 9.76 -3.44
N ASN A 29 7.90 8.48 -3.01
CA ASN A 29 7.38 8.04 -1.72
C ASN A 29 6.04 8.72 -1.41
N GLU A 30 5.09 8.60 -2.32
CA GLU A 30 3.78 9.22 -2.22
C GLU A 30 2.66 8.28 -2.69
N ILE A 31 1.46 8.48 -2.14
CA ILE A 31 0.22 7.87 -2.61
C ILE A 31 -0.63 8.93 -3.30
N VAL A 32 -1.26 8.56 -4.41
CA VAL A 32 -2.05 9.49 -5.24
C VAL A 32 -3.44 8.94 -5.47
N PHE A 33 -4.45 9.79 -5.23
CA PHE A 33 -5.86 9.48 -5.39
C PHE A 33 -6.49 10.43 -6.41
N PRO A 34 -6.67 10.03 -7.67
CA PRO A 34 -7.45 10.79 -8.64
C PRO A 34 -8.87 11.08 -8.15
N ALA A 35 -9.45 12.21 -8.54
CA ALA A 35 -10.75 12.65 -8.02
C ALA A 35 -11.89 11.64 -8.23
N ALA A 36 -11.81 10.82 -9.29
CA ALA A 36 -12.87 9.87 -9.63
C ALA A 36 -13.00 8.70 -8.64
N ILE A 37 -11.93 8.32 -7.89
CA ILE A 37 -12.04 7.28 -6.87
C ILE A 37 -12.69 7.81 -5.57
N LEU A 38 -12.71 9.12 -5.35
CA LEU A 38 -13.30 9.75 -4.18
C LEU A 38 -14.83 9.91 -4.33
N ARG A 39 -15.48 8.85 -4.78
CA ARG A 39 -16.94 8.76 -5.02
C ARG A 39 -17.47 7.38 -4.62
N PRO A 40 -18.78 7.24 -4.40
CA PRO A 40 -19.38 5.92 -4.21
C PRO A 40 -19.01 4.94 -5.34
N PRO A 41 -18.69 3.69 -5.01
CA PRO A 41 -18.85 3.04 -3.70
C PRO A 41 -17.62 3.18 -2.77
N PHE A 42 -16.55 3.86 -3.17
CA PHE A 42 -15.31 3.95 -2.38
C PHE A 42 -15.40 4.98 -1.26
N PHE A 43 -16.00 6.15 -1.54
CA PHE A 43 -16.18 7.24 -0.58
C PHE A 43 -17.54 7.93 -0.75
N ASP A 44 -18.25 8.13 0.35
CA ASP A 44 -19.47 8.93 0.41
C ASP A 44 -19.48 9.75 1.72
N PRO A 45 -19.51 11.10 1.65
CA PRO A 45 -19.51 11.94 2.85
C PRO A 45 -20.81 11.86 3.67
N ASN A 46 -21.86 11.21 3.15
CA ASN A 46 -23.18 11.11 3.78
C ASN A 46 -23.43 9.78 4.49
N VAL A 47 -22.45 8.83 4.44
CA VAL A 47 -22.57 7.54 5.12
C VAL A 47 -21.74 7.52 6.41
N ASP A 48 -21.95 6.48 7.23
CA ASP A 48 -21.17 6.26 8.44
C ASP A 48 -19.67 6.14 8.13
N ASP A 49 -18.82 6.71 8.99
CA ASP A 49 -17.36 6.68 8.83
C ASP A 49 -16.81 5.26 8.68
N ALA A 50 -17.40 4.28 9.35
CA ALA A 50 -16.98 2.89 9.25
C ALA A 50 -17.11 2.34 7.81
N VAL A 51 -18.12 2.80 7.05
CA VAL A 51 -18.28 2.45 5.63
C VAL A 51 -17.14 3.05 4.81
N ASN A 52 -16.81 4.32 5.05
CA ASN A 52 -15.69 4.99 4.37
C ASN A 52 -14.34 4.37 4.75
N TYR A 53 -14.14 3.99 6.02
CA TYR A 53 -12.93 3.24 6.44
C TYR A 53 -12.83 1.88 5.74
N GLY A 54 -13.95 1.19 5.53
CA GLY A 54 -13.98 -0.07 4.78
C GLY A 54 -13.80 0.11 3.27
N GLY A 55 -14.26 1.23 2.73
CA GLY A 55 -14.13 1.60 1.31
C GLY A 55 -12.78 2.23 0.98
N ILE A 56 -12.75 3.56 0.97
CA ILE A 56 -11.54 4.32 0.60
C ILE A 56 -10.38 4.08 1.58
N GLY A 57 -10.66 3.84 2.88
CA GLY A 57 -9.64 3.50 3.87
C GLY A 57 -8.89 2.24 3.50
N GLY A 58 -9.59 1.22 3.00
CA GLY A 58 -8.95 -0.01 2.48
C GLY A 58 -8.06 0.25 1.26
N VAL A 59 -8.44 1.18 0.39
CA VAL A 59 -7.61 1.59 -0.75
C VAL A 59 -6.37 2.35 -0.28
N ILE A 60 -6.51 3.27 0.67
CA ILE A 60 -5.39 4.01 1.27
C ILE A 60 -4.37 3.04 1.87
N ASP A 61 -4.85 2.06 2.64
CA ASP A 61 -4.02 1.02 3.24
C ASP A 61 -3.29 0.19 2.18
N HIS A 62 -3.97 -0.15 1.09
CA HIS A 62 -3.39 -0.84 -0.06
C HIS A 62 -2.23 -0.03 -0.66
N GLU A 63 -2.41 1.26 -0.94
CA GLU A 63 -1.37 2.09 -1.54
C GLU A 63 -0.17 2.29 -0.60
N ILE A 64 -0.41 2.51 0.69
CA ILE A 64 0.67 2.58 1.70
C ILE A 64 1.48 1.28 1.72
N SER A 65 0.80 0.14 1.63
CA SER A 65 1.47 -1.16 1.69
C SER A 65 2.37 -1.45 0.50
N HIS A 66 2.16 -0.79 -0.65
CA HIS A 66 3.07 -0.86 -1.78
C HIS A 66 4.49 -0.36 -1.46
N GLY A 67 4.66 0.55 -0.50
CA GLY A 67 5.97 0.97 -0.01
C GLY A 67 6.76 -0.14 0.69
N PHE A 68 6.09 -1.23 1.08
CA PHE A 68 6.67 -2.33 1.85
C PHE A 68 6.54 -3.69 1.15
N ASP A 69 6.05 -3.74 -0.08
CA ASP A 69 5.98 -4.96 -0.88
C ASP A 69 7.36 -5.36 -1.43
N ASP A 70 7.43 -6.41 -2.24
CA ASP A 70 8.67 -6.95 -2.81
C ASP A 70 9.40 -5.96 -3.73
N SER A 71 8.71 -4.98 -4.27
CA SER A 71 9.24 -3.95 -5.15
C SER A 71 9.47 -2.63 -4.41
N GLY A 72 8.45 -2.10 -3.70
CA GLY A 72 8.51 -0.80 -3.04
C GLY A 72 9.50 -0.74 -1.89
N ARG A 73 9.67 -1.84 -1.12
CA ARG A 73 10.66 -1.93 -0.06
C ARG A 73 12.12 -1.72 -0.50
N ARG A 74 12.37 -1.71 -1.81
CA ARG A 74 13.70 -1.44 -2.38
C ARG A 74 14.01 0.05 -2.50
N TYR A 75 13.04 0.90 -2.20
CA TYR A 75 13.19 2.35 -2.17
C TYR A 75 13.18 2.83 -0.72
N ASP A 76 14.08 3.74 -0.38
CA ASP A 76 14.08 4.39 0.94
C ASP A 76 13.04 5.53 1.01
N GLY A 77 12.95 6.20 2.17
CA GLY A 77 12.01 7.29 2.37
C GLY A 77 12.23 8.52 1.48
N GLU A 78 13.42 8.66 0.88
CA GLU A 78 13.74 9.70 -0.08
C GLU A 78 13.49 9.27 -1.53
N GLY A 79 13.03 8.03 -1.76
CA GLY A 79 12.76 7.49 -3.09
C GLY A 79 14.00 6.97 -3.82
N ASN A 80 15.12 6.78 -3.12
CA ASN A 80 16.32 6.22 -3.71
C ASN A 80 16.25 4.69 -3.71
N LEU A 81 16.63 4.07 -4.81
CA LEU A 81 16.74 2.62 -4.92
C LEU A 81 17.96 2.15 -4.10
N ARG A 82 17.71 1.63 -2.91
CA ARG A 82 18.75 1.07 -2.03
C ARG A 82 18.16 0.07 -1.04
N ASP A 83 19.00 -0.88 -0.59
CA ASP A 83 18.65 -1.82 0.48
C ASP A 83 18.84 -1.11 1.83
N TRP A 84 17.73 -0.72 2.48
CA TRP A 84 17.70 -0.01 3.76
C TRP A 84 17.10 -0.85 4.89
N TRP A 85 16.54 -2.00 4.55
CA TRP A 85 15.97 -2.91 5.52
C TRP A 85 17.05 -3.64 6.30
N THR A 86 16.81 -3.86 7.59
CA THR A 86 17.69 -4.69 8.42
C THR A 86 17.60 -6.16 8.02
N PHE A 87 18.58 -6.95 8.44
CA PHE A 87 18.52 -8.41 8.24
C PHE A 87 17.24 -9.00 8.84
N ASP A 88 16.84 -8.54 10.03
CA ASP A 88 15.65 -9.01 10.74
C ASP A 88 14.36 -8.63 10.00
N ASP A 89 14.25 -7.42 9.45
CA ASP A 89 13.10 -7.00 8.65
C ASP A 89 12.96 -7.87 7.41
N ASN A 90 14.05 -8.11 6.71
CA ASN A 90 14.09 -9.01 5.57
C ASN A 90 13.68 -10.44 5.93
N ALA A 91 14.15 -10.97 7.06
CA ALA A 91 13.79 -12.32 7.51
C ALA A 91 12.30 -12.44 7.82
N ARG A 92 11.74 -11.47 8.58
CA ARG A 92 10.32 -11.41 8.92
C ARG A 92 9.43 -11.24 7.68
N PHE A 93 9.84 -10.41 6.73
CA PHE A 93 9.12 -10.25 5.47
C PHE A 93 9.07 -11.57 4.70
N ARG A 94 10.21 -12.23 4.52
CA ARG A 94 10.28 -13.52 3.79
C ARG A 94 9.44 -14.60 4.46
N GLU A 95 9.43 -14.66 5.78
CA GLU A 95 8.60 -15.61 6.53
C GLU A 95 7.11 -15.39 6.22
N ARG A 96 6.63 -14.14 6.33
CA ARG A 96 5.22 -13.80 6.08
C ARG A 96 4.83 -14.01 4.61
N ALA A 97 5.65 -13.53 3.68
CA ALA A 97 5.45 -13.73 2.25
C ALA A 97 5.45 -15.22 1.88
N GLY A 98 6.31 -16.03 2.50
CA GLY A 98 6.34 -17.47 2.32
C GLY A 98 5.07 -18.18 2.78
N ARG A 99 4.51 -17.78 3.92
CA ARG A 99 3.21 -18.32 4.41
C ARG A 99 2.08 -18.01 3.43
N LEU A 100 2.02 -16.79 2.94
CA LEU A 100 1.03 -16.36 1.96
C LEU A 100 1.20 -17.10 0.64
N SER A 101 2.44 -17.22 0.16
CA SER A 101 2.78 -17.98 -1.05
C SER A 101 2.32 -19.44 -0.96
N ALA A 102 2.59 -20.08 0.18
CA ALA A 102 2.16 -21.45 0.43
C ALA A 102 0.63 -21.60 0.41
N GLN A 103 -0.09 -20.66 1.04
CA GLN A 103 -1.56 -20.64 1.02
C GLN A 103 -2.10 -20.52 -0.40
N TYR A 104 -1.57 -19.57 -1.19
CA TYR A 104 -2.03 -19.38 -2.58
C TYR A 104 -1.65 -20.53 -3.50
N SER A 105 -0.53 -21.18 -3.26
CA SER A 105 -0.10 -22.36 -4.02
C SER A 105 -0.97 -23.58 -3.77
N ALA A 106 -1.70 -23.62 -2.63
CA ALA A 106 -2.66 -24.67 -2.34
C ALA A 106 -3.98 -24.53 -3.10
N PHE A 107 -4.29 -23.34 -3.63
CA PHE A 107 -5.49 -23.14 -4.45
C PHE A 107 -5.26 -23.66 -5.87
N LYS A 108 -6.11 -24.60 -6.31
CA LYS A 108 -6.09 -25.03 -7.71
C LYS A 108 -6.66 -23.92 -8.59
N PRO A 109 -5.93 -23.42 -9.59
CA PRO A 109 -6.46 -22.43 -10.53
C PRO A 109 -7.58 -23.08 -11.38
N ILE A 110 -8.60 -22.29 -11.69
CA ILE A 110 -9.67 -22.69 -12.63
C ILE A 110 -9.10 -22.81 -14.05
N ASP A 111 -7.96 -22.13 -14.30
CA ASP A 111 -7.25 -22.10 -15.57
C ASP A 111 -5.73 -22.13 -15.28
N ASP A 112 -5.01 -23.00 -15.96
CA ASP A 112 -3.58 -23.32 -15.74
C ASP A 112 -2.60 -22.15 -16.08
N ARG A 113 -3.11 -20.97 -16.46
CA ARG A 113 -2.32 -19.86 -17.01
C ARG A 113 -1.77 -18.87 -15.99
N SER A 114 -2.06 -18.99 -14.70
CA SER A 114 -1.57 -18.03 -13.70
C SER A 114 -0.65 -18.69 -12.67
N THR A 115 0.60 -18.28 -12.66
CA THR A 115 1.56 -18.73 -11.64
C THR A 115 1.24 -18.11 -10.28
N ALA A 116 1.51 -18.85 -9.20
CA ALA A 116 1.33 -18.38 -7.81
C ALA A 116 2.02 -17.03 -7.55
N ILE A 117 3.16 -16.78 -8.21
CA ILE A 117 3.97 -15.56 -8.07
C ILE A 117 3.25 -14.31 -8.57
N SER A 118 2.56 -14.39 -9.72
CA SER A 118 1.83 -13.22 -10.26
C SER A 118 0.59 -12.86 -9.44
N ARG A 119 0.07 -13.82 -8.66
CA ARG A 119 -1.03 -13.59 -7.70
C ARG A 119 -0.51 -12.99 -6.40
N LEU A 120 0.68 -13.38 -5.96
CA LEU A 120 1.32 -12.86 -4.76
C LEU A 120 1.54 -11.35 -4.85
N ALA A 121 2.03 -10.85 -5.97
CA ALA A 121 2.27 -9.43 -6.16
C ALA A 121 1.01 -8.58 -5.94
N ARG A 122 -0.18 -9.10 -6.26
CA ARG A 122 -1.46 -8.41 -6.06
C ARG A 122 -2.06 -8.59 -4.67
N THR A 123 -1.75 -9.69 -3.99
CA THR A 123 -2.42 -10.07 -2.73
C THR A 123 -1.52 -9.82 -1.52
N SER A 124 -0.20 -9.80 -1.69
CA SER A 124 0.75 -9.52 -0.62
C SER A 124 0.54 -8.11 -0.05
N VAL A 125 0.14 -7.17 -0.90
CA VAL A 125 -0.18 -5.81 -0.52
C VAL A 125 -1.35 -5.77 0.46
N THR A 126 -2.46 -6.43 0.16
CA THR A 126 -3.70 -6.36 0.97
C THR A 126 -3.65 -7.19 2.26
N SER A 127 -2.85 -8.27 2.31
CA SER A 127 -2.84 -9.18 3.47
C SER A 127 -1.69 -8.92 4.45
N GLN A 128 -0.67 -8.17 4.07
CA GLN A 128 0.45 -7.82 4.95
C GLN A 128 0.13 -6.59 5.82
N VAL A 129 -0.88 -5.84 5.46
CA VAL A 129 -1.25 -4.65 6.17
C VAL A 129 -2.28 -4.98 7.23
N SER A 130 -1.83 -5.41 8.36
CA SER A 130 -2.51 -5.15 9.61
C SER A 130 -1.55 -5.16 10.80
N PRO A 131 -0.63 -4.19 10.91
CA PRO A 131 -0.05 -3.86 12.20
C PRO A 131 -1.12 -3.27 13.15
N TRP A 132 -2.20 -2.69 12.57
CA TRP A 132 -3.26 -2.01 13.32
C TRP A 132 -4.27 -2.94 13.99
N ARG A 133 -4.26 -4.24 13.69
CA ARG A 133 -5.15 -5.22 14.34
C ARG A 133 -4.83 -5.51 15.80
N THR A 134 -3.73 -5.00 16.34
CA THR A 134 -3.31 -5.28 17.71
C THR A 134 -2.90 -4.04 18.50
N VAL A 135 -3.50 -2.90 18.25
CA VAL A 135 -3.47 -1.81 19.24
C VAL A 135 -4.64 -2.07 20.18
N PRO A 136 -4.38 -2.50 21.43
CA PRO A 136 -5.44 -2.53 22.42
C PRO A 136 -5.94 -1.10 22.59
N THR A 137 -7.24 -0.90 22.63
CA THR A 137 -7.93 0.37 22.90
C THR A 137 -7.75 0.83 24.35
N SER A 138 -6.58 0.67 24.95
CA SER A 138 -6.26 1.08 26.30
C SER A 138 -5.01 1.96 26.36
N SER A 139 -5.06 3.13 25.75
CA SER A 139 -4.33 4.32 26.21
C SER A 139 -4.89 5.57 25.52
N ARG A 140 -6.05 6.02 26.00
CA ARG A 140 -6.39 7.44 25.91
C ARG A 140 -5.37 8.18 26.78
N SER A 141 -4.25 8.54 26.22
CA SER A 141 -3.38 9.55 26.81
C SER A 141 -4.07 10.89 26.67
N THR A 142 -4.54 11.41 27.77
CA THR A 142 -4.96 12.80 28.00
C THR A 142 -3.87 13.73 27.46
N VAL A 143 -4.07 14.30 26.28
CA VAL A 143 -3.31 15.49 25.86
C VAL A 143 -3.78 16.64 26.74
N ASN A 144 -2.92 16.97 27.70
CA ASN A 144 -3.07 18.08 28.60
C ASN A 144 -2.91 19.38 27.79
N GLN A 145 -4.00 20.09 27.54
CA GLN A 145 -3.98 21.48 27.10
C GLN A 145 -3.41 22.34 28.25
N ARG A 146 -2.20 22.85 28.08
CA ARG A 146 -1.74 24.02 28.82
C ARG A 146 -1.46 25.13 27.82
N ARG A 147 -2.23 26.15 27.96
CA ARG A 147 -2.14 27.60 27.68
C ARG A 147 -0.86 28.07 26.98
#